data_1b58d0361af0527dc561b67e8aa3912f
#
_entry.id   1b58d0361af0527dc561b67e8aa3912f
#
_cell.length_a   1.000
_cell.length_b   1.000
_cell.length_c   1.000
_cell.angle_alpha   90.00
_cell.angle_beta   90.00
_cell.angle_gamma   90.00
#
_symmetry.space_group_name_H-M   'P 1'
#
loop_
_entity.id
_entity.type
_entity.pdbx_description
1 polymer ?
#
loop_
_entity_poly.entity_id
_entity_poly.type
_entity_poly.pdbx_seq_one_letter_code
_entity_poly.pdbx_strand_id
1 'polypeptide(L)'
;MKTEGNARTSAIISYITIVGTIIAYFMNMEEKNEFASFHIRQAFGINITFYLIGALMGLFDQVFIIGAFYLFFIVLWGYGIITAIQGQTREVPILGALFQKFLSTVK
;
A
#
# COMPACT_ATOMS: atom_id res chain seq x y z
N MET A 1 7.31 -6.71 17.28
CA MET A 1 6.77 -5.55 16.54
C MET A 1 5.55 -5.00 17.25
N LYS A 2 5.54 -3.70 17.46
CA LYS A 2 4.35 -3.06 18.02
C LYS A 2 3.29 -2.90 16.92
N THR A 3 2.09 -3.34 17.19
CA THR A 3 0.97 -3.25 16.26
C THR A 3 -0.21 -2.48 16.83
N GLU A 4 -0.03 -1.89 18.02
CA GLU A 4 -1.10 -1.19 18.72
C GLU A 4 -1.03 0.31 18.54
N GLY A 5 -2.12 0.99 18.86
CA GLY A 5 -2.17 2.45 18.90
C GLY A 5 -1.76 3.09 17.59
N ASN A 6 -0.75 3.94 17.65
CA ASN A 6 -0.31 4.73 16.50
C ASN A 6 0.19 3.90 15.33
N ALA A 7 0.84 2.76 15.61
CA ALA A 7 1.37 1.92 14.54
C ALA A 7 0.25 1.35 13.66
N ARG A 8 -0.78 0.81 14.30
CA ARG A 8 -1.91 0.26 13.56
C ARG A 8 -2.70 1.35 12.83
N THR A 9 -2.90 2.48 13.49
CA THR A 9 -3.59 3.62 12.88
C THR A 9 -2.85 4.11 11.65
N SER A 10 -1.52 4.27 11.76
CA SER A 10 -0.70 4.69 10.62
C SER A 10 -0.79 3.70 9.47
N ALA A 11 -0.72 2.40 9.78
CA ALA A 11 -0.80 1.37 8.75
C ALA A 11 -2.12 1.43 8.00
N ILE A 12 -3.24 1.59 8.70
CA ILE A 12 -4.56 1.66 8.08
C ILE A 12 -4.71 2.93 7.24
N ILE A 13 -4.30 4.07 7.80
CA ILE A 13 -4.37 5.36 7.10
C ILE A 13 -3.58 5.32 5.80
N SER A 14 -2.45 4.62 5.78
CA SER A 14 -1.59 4.56 4.59
C SER A 14 -2.30 3.98 3.37
N TYR A 15 -3.34 3.17 3.57
CA TYR A 15 -4.05 2.55 2.45
C TYR A 15 -5.24 3.36 1.95
N ILE A 16 -5.64 4.44 2.63
CA ILE A 16 -6.85 5.16 2.26
C ILE A 16 -6.67 5.87 0.91
N THR A 17 -5.62 6.68 0.79
CA THR A 17 -5.27 7.37 -0.46
C THR A 17 -3.77 7.63 -0.44
N ILE A 18 -3.25 8.19 -1.55
CA ILE A 18 -1.84 8.62 -1.55
C ILE A 18 -1.60 9.69 -0.48
N VAL A 19 -2.58 10.54 -0.23
CA VAL A 19 -2.48 11.52 0.86
C VAL A 19 -2.38 10.81 2.20
N GLY A 20 -3.17 9.75 2.41
CA GLY A 20 -3.10 8.94 3.62
C GLY A 20 -1.73 8.28 3.78
N THR A 21 -1.13 7.82 2.68
CA THR A 21 0.22 7.25 2.72
C THR A 21 1.24 8.27 3.23
N ILE A 22 1.16 9.51 2.74
CA ILE A 22 2.07 10.58 3.14
C ILE A 22 1.87 10.93 4.61
N ILE A 23 0.61 11.05 5.05
CA ILE A 23 0.30 11.32 6.45
C ILE A 23 0.85 10.21 7.35
N ALA A 24 0.63 8.96 6.96
CA ALA A 24 1.11 7.81 7.73
C ALA A 24 2.63 7.81 7.84
N TYR A 25 3.33 8.17 6.76
CA TYR A 25 4.78 8.27 6.78
C TYR A 25 5.24 9.27 7.84
N PHE A 26 4.61 10.45 7.89
CA PHE A 26 4.98 11.45 8.88
C PHE A 26 4.62 11.01 10.30
N MET A 27 3.48 10.32 10.47
CA MET A 27 3.12 9.79 11.79
C MET A 27 4.13 8.79 12.31
N ASN A 28 4.78 8.04 11.42
CA ASN A 28 5.75 7.01 11.79
C ASN A 28 7.20 7.49 11.76
N MET A 29 7.42 8.77 11.44
CA MET A 29 8.75 9.28 11.17
C MET A 29 9.70 9.16 12.37
N GLU A 30 9.22 9.43 13.57
CA GLU A 30 10.05 9.38 14.77
C GLU A 30 10.22 7.96 15.29
N GLU A 31 9.13 7.21 15.37
CA GLU A 31 9.14 5.88 15.94
C GLU A 31 9.75 4.83 15.00
N LYS A 32 9.58 5.01 13.70
CA LYS A 32 10.02 4.06 12.68
C LYS A 32 9.59 2.63 13.02
N ASN A 33 8.33 2.48 13.42
CA ASN A 33 7.76 1.20 13.78
C ASN A 33 7.79 0.25 12.59
N GLU A 34 8.27 -0.97 12.79
CA GLU A 34 8.43 -1.93 11.69
C GLU A 34 7.11 -2.32 11.05
N PHE A 35 6.07 -2.52 11.86
CA PHE A 35 4.75 -2.86 11.33
C PHE A 35 4.19 -1.73 10.49
N ALA A 36 4.22 -0.50 10.99
CA ALA A 36 3.73 0.65 10.24
C ALA A 36 4.56 0.87 8.99
N SER A 37 5.89 0.76 9.08
CA SER A 37 6.77 0.93 7.92
C SER A 37 6.47 -0.09 6.82
N PHE A 38 6.20 -1.34 7.20
CA PHE A 38 5.85 -2.38 6.25
C PHE A 38 4.61 -1.97 5.44
N HIS A 39 3.56 -1.54 6.11
CA HIS A 39 2.32 -1.18 5.45
C HIS A 39 2.43 0.13 4.67
N ILE A 40 3.21 1.08 5.16
CA ILE A 40 3.47 2.32 4.44
C ILE A 40 4.19 2.04 3.12
N ARG A 41 5.22 1.18 3.15
CA ARG A 41 5.91 0.77 1.93
C ARG A 41 4.96 0.07 0.95
N GLN A 42 4.13 -0.82 1.46
CA GLN A 42 3.19 -1.55 0.64
C GLN A 42 2.14 -0.63 0.01
N ALA A 43 1.58 0.28 0.80
CA ALA A 43 0.61 1.25 0.31
C ALA A 43 1.24 2.21 -0.70
N PHE A 44 2.45 2.65 -0.45
CA PHE A 44 3.19 3.52 -1.37
C PHE A 44 3.40 2.81 -2.70
N GLY A 45 3.83 1.54 -2.65
CA GLY A 45 4.03 0.75 -3.86
C GLY A 45 2.75 0.57 -4.65
N ILE A 46 1.64 0.27 -3.96
CA ILE A 46 0.33 0.13 -4.61
C ILE A 46 -0.06 1.44 -5.29
N ASN A 47 0.09 2.56 -4.61
CA ASN A 47 -0.29 3.86 -5.16
C ASN A 47 0.57 4.23 -6.38
N ILE A 48 1.89 4.09 -6.27
CA ILE A 48 2.79 4.41 -7.39
C ILE A 48 2.45 3.55 -8.59
N THR A 49 2.32 2.24 -8.40
CA THR A 49 2.03 1.32 -9.48
C THR A 49 0.67 1.61 -10.10
N PHE A 50 -0.33 1.92 -9.26
CA PHE A 50 -1.66 2.25 -9.74
C PHE A 50 -1.63 3.48 -10.65
N TYR A 51 -0.95 4.54 -10.23
CA TYR A 51 -0.92 5.78 -11.03
C TYR A 51 -0.08 5.62 -12.29
N LEU A 52 1.05 4.91 -12.23
CA LEU A 52 1.89 4.69 -13.40
C LEU A 52 1.20 3.82 -14.45
N ILE A 53 0.68 2.67 -14.04
CA ILE A 53 0.01 1.77 -14.97
C ILE A 53 -1.32 2.36 -15.41
N GLY A 54 -2.02 3.06 -14.50
CA GLY A 54 -3.27 3.74 -14.84
C GLY A 54 -3.11 4.75 -15.95
N ALA A 55 -1.98 5.47 -15.96
CA ALA A 55 -1.69 6.41 -17.05
C ALA A 55 -1.53 5.68 -18.38
N LEU A 56 -0.94 4.47 -18.36
CA LEU A 56 -0.81 3.65 -19.56
C LEU A 56 -2.14 3.06 -20.01
N MET A 57 -3.06 2.81 -19.08
CA MET A 57 -4.38 2.26 -19.41
C MET A 57 -5.20 3.18 -20.30
N GLY A 58 -4.90 4.49 -20.30
CA GLY A 58 -5.55 5.43 -21.19
C GLY A 58 -5.30 5.17 -22.66
N LEU A 59 -4.30 4.34 -22.99
CA LEU A 59 -3.99 3.95 -24.36
C LEU A 59 -4.84 2.78 -24.87
N PHE A 60 -5.60 2.15 -23.99
CA PHE A 60 -6.40 0.97 -24.32
C PHE A 60 -7.89 1.30 -24.30
N ASP A 61 -8.60 0.82 -25.32
CA ASP A 61 -10.05 1.04 -25.44
C ASP A 61 -10.87 -0.17 -24.99
N GLN A 62 -10.21 -1.20 -24.47
CA GLN A 62 -10.91 -2.44 -24.12
C GLN A 62 -11.37 -2.41 -22.67
N VAL A 63 -12.67 -2.49 -22.47
CA VAL A 63 -13.28 -2.42 -21.16
C VAL A 63 -12.85 -3.57 -20.27
N PHE A 64 -12.58 -4.75 -20.84
CA PHE A 64 -12.15 -5.91 -20.05
C PHE A 64 -10.75 -5.70 -19.46
N ILE A 65 -9.84 -5.08 -20.21
CA ILE A 65 -8.48 -4.79 -19.71
C ILE A 65 -8.56 -3.77 -18.60
N ILE A 66 -9.33 -2.71 -18.80
CA ILE A 66 -9.48 -1.66 -17.79
C ILE A 66 -10.14 -2.22 -16.54
N GLY A 67 -11.19 -3.02 -16.70
CA GLY A 67 -11.88 -3.65 -15.59
C GLY A 67 -10.98 -4.58 -14.80
N ALA A 68 -10.17 -5.38 -15.49
CA ALA A 68 -9.23 -6.29 -14.84
C ALA A 68 -8.18 -5.51 -14.04
N PHE A 69 -7.70 -4.38 -14.59
CA PHE A 69 -6.75 -3.51 -13.89
C PHE A 69 -7.33 -2.99 -12.56
N TYR A 70 -8.53 -2.45 -12.60
CA TYR A 70 -9.15 -1.93 -11.39
C TYR A 70 -9.44 -3.04 -10.38
N LEU A 71 -9.93 -4.18 -10.85
CA LEU A 71 -10.19 -5.31 -9.97
C LEU A 71 -8.92 -5.78 -9.27
N PHE A 72 -7.82 -5.87 -10.02
CA PHE A 72 -6.53 -6.28 -9.45
C PHE A 72 -6.11 -5.33 -8.32
N PHE A 73 -6.19 -4.02 -8.54
CA PHE A 73 -5.77 -3.06 -7.53
C PHE A 73 -6.72 -2.99 -6.34
N ILE A 74 -8.01 -3.21 -6.55
CA ILE A 74 -8.97 -3.31 -5.45
C ILE A 74 -8.59 -4.49 -4.55
N VAL A 75 -8.21 -5.63 -5.13
CA VAL A 75 -7.76 -6.80 -4.36
C VAL A 75 -6.50 -6.46 -3.57
N LEU A 76 -5.54 -5.77 -4.17
CA LEU A 76 -4.31 -5.38 -3.47
C LEU A 76 -4.62 -4.46 -2.29
N TRP A 77 -5.43 -3.44 -2.50
CA TRP A 77 -5.80 -2.52 -1.43
C TRP A 77 -6.57 -3.21 -0.32
N GLY A 78 -7.57 -4.00 -0.69
CA GLY A 78 -8.38 -4.75 0.28
C GLY A 78 -7.52 -5.67 1.12
N TYR A 79 -6.62 -6.40 0.47
CA TYR A 79 -5.71 -7.30 1.17
C TYR A 79 -4.82 -6.53 2.15
N GLY A 80 -4.26 -5.40 1.70
CA GLY A 80 -3.40 -4.59 2.54
C GLY A 80 -4.13 -4.02 3.75
N ILE A 81 -5.30 -3.44 3.54
CA ILE A 81 -6.10 -2.87 4.62
C ILE A 81 -6.50 -3.93 5.64
N ILE A 82 -6.97 -5.08 5.17
CA ILE A 82 -7.40 -6.16 6.07
C ILE A 82 -6.24 -6.64 6.92
N THR A 83 -5.07 -6.86 6.33
CA THR A 83 -3.91 -7.32 7.11
C THR A 83 -3.42 -6.25 8.08
N ALA A 84 -3.54 -4.96 7.73
CA ALA A 84 -3.21 -3.87 8.64
C ALA A 84 -4.15 -3.87 9.84
N ILE A 85 -5.45 -4.04 9.60
CA ILE A 85 -6.45 -4.12 10.67
C ILE A 85 -6.18 -5.31 11.59
N GLN A 86 -5.77 -6.43 11.01
CA GLN A 86 -5.47 -7.64 11.76
C GLN A 86 -4.13 -7.61 12.50
N GLY A 87 -3.34 -6.55 12.30
CA GLY A 87 -2.02 -6.44 12.93
C GLY A 87 -0.97 -7.35 12.30
N GLN A 88 -1.15 -7.74 11.05
CA GLN A 88 -0.26 -8.65 10.34
C GLN A 88 0.56 -7.92 9.28
N THR A 89 1.75 -8.46 8.98
CA THR A 89 2.62 -7.92 7.93
C THR A 89 2.67 -8.90 6.78
N ARG A 90 1.57 -9.00 6.04
CA ARG A 90 1.47 -9.88 4.87
C ARG A 90 1.61 -9.07 3.59
N GLU A 91 2.48 -9.54 2.72
CA GLU A 91 2.68 -8.91 1.41
C GLU A 91 1.49 -9.17 0.51
N VAL A 92 1.09 -8.13 -0.24
CA VAL A 92 0.01 -8.29 -1.22
C VAL A 92 0.45 -9.28 -2.30
N PRO A 93 -0.51 -9.98 -2.93
CA PRO A 93 -0.16 -10.96 -3.97
C PRO A 93 0.65 -10.34 -5.10
N ILE A 94 1.61 -11.10 -5.60
CA ILE A 94 2.42 -10.79 -6.79
C ILE A 94 3.42 -9.65 -6.56
N LEU A 95 2.95 -8.45 -6.17
CA LEU A 95 3.78 -7.24 -6.13
C LEU A 95 4.36 -6.91 -4.77
N GLY A 96 3.84 -7.53 -3.70
CA GLY A 96 4.21 -7.15 -2.33
C GLY A 96 5.71 -7.27 -2.06
N ALA A 97 6.32 -8.36 -2.46
CA ALA A 97 7.75 -8.57 -2.25
C ALA A 97 8.58 -7.51 -2.97
N LEU A 98 8.18 -7.14 -4.18
CA LEU A 98 8.85 -6.08 -4.95
C LEU A 98 8.76 -4.74 -4.22
N PHE A 99 7.57 -4.41 -3.69
CA PHE A 99 7.39 -3.16 -2.96
C PHE A 99 8.28 -3.10 -1.73
N GLN A 100 8.37 -4.19 -0.98
CA GLN A 100 9.21 -4.21 0.22
C GLN A 100 10.69 -4.09 -0.14
N LYS A 101 11.10 -4.68 -1.25
CA LYS A 101 12.50 -4.63 -1.71
C LYS A 101 12.88 -3.26 -2.25
N PHE A 102 12.10 -2.73 -3.20
CA PHE A 102 12.46 -1.49 -3.88
C PHE A 102 12.22 -0.24 -3.05
N LEU A 103 11.30 -0.32 -2.09
CA LEU A 103 11.00 0.81 -1.21
C LEU A 103 11.58 0.64 0.19
N SER A 104 12.63 -0.17 0.32
CA SER A 104 13.22 -0.49 1.63
C SER A 104 13.78 0.74 2.35
N THR A 105 14.06 1.83 1.63
CA THR A 105 14.51 3.07 2.24
C THR A 105 13.40 3.86 2.92
N VAL A 106 12.16 3.56 2.62
CA VAL A 106 11.00 4.18 3.26
C VAL A 106 10.79 3.50 4.61
N LYS A 107 10.99 4.24 5.68
CA LYS A 107 10.91 3.70 7.05
C LYS A 107 10.04 4.54 7.95
#